data_270c2fa34d69554b1e87787adb743441
#
_entry.id   270c2fa34d69554b1e87787adb743441
#
_cell.length_a   1.000
_cell.length_b   1.000
_cell.length_c   1.000
_cell.angle_alpha   90.00
_cell.angle_beta   90.00
_cell.angle_gamma   90.00
#
_symmetry.space_group_name_H-M   'P 1'
#
loop_
_entity.id
_entity.type
_entity.pdbx_description
1 polymer ?
#
loop_
_entity_poly.entity_id
_entity_poly.type
_entity_poly.pdbx_seq_one_letter_code
_entity_poly.pdbx_strand_id
1 'polypeptide(L)' 'MKSVRFEVYEDVGKFWRWKLIAANGEIVAQGESHTRRNDAVRAACAVREQVAGARIVMANGLPLPRAPWWRRVGRGK' A
#
# COMPACT_ATOMS: atom_id res chain seq x y z
N MET A 1 7.01 -8.58 17.14
CA MET A 1 5.78 -8.04 16.57
C MET A 1 6.00 -7.52 15.17
N LYS A 2 5.10 -7.83 14.27
CA LYS A 2 5.25 -7.40 12.90
C LYS A 2 4.62 -6.05 12.67
N SER A 3 5.18 -5.29 11.76
CA SER A 3 4.63 -4.01 11.43
C SER A 3 4.37 -3.95 9.94
N VAL A 4 3.60 -2.95 9.55
CA VAL A 4 3.32 -2.70 8.14
C VAL A 4 4.64 -2.31 7.47
N ARG A 5 4.89 -2.89 6.31
CA ARG A 5 6.15 -2.61 5.63
C ARG A 5 6.00 -2.72 4.13
N PHE A 6 6.86 -2.00 3.43
CA PHE A 6 7.04 -2.16 2.00
C PHE A 6 8.17 -3.15 1.77
N GLU A 7 7.95 -4.07 0.86
CA GLU A 7 9.00 -4.99 0.44
C GLU A 7 9.27 -4.80 -1.04
N VAL A 8 10.54 -4.73 -1.39
CA VAL A 8 10.97 -4.67 -2.78
C VAL A 8 11.54 -6.03 -3.12
N TYR A 9 11.07 -6.62 -4.18
CA TYR A 9 11.48 -7.98 -4.52
C TYR A 9 11.58 -8.15 -6.03
N GLU A 10 12.29 -9.17 -6.44
CA GLU A 10 12.43 -9.52 -7.86
C GLU A 10 11.46 -10.66 -8.16
N ASP A 11 10.63 -10.49 -9.18
CA ASP A 11 9.65 -11.52 -9.51
C ASP A 11 10.26 -12.56 -10.45
N VAL A 12 9.45 -13.54 -10.83
CA VAL A 12 9.94 -14.64 -11.64
C VAL A 12 10.37 -14.19 -13.03
N GLY A 13 9.87 -13.05 -13.49
CA GLY A 13 10.25 -12.50 -14.78
C GLY A 13 11.48 -11.62 -14.71
N LYS A 14 12.10 -11.56 -13.53
CA LYS A 14 13.28 -10.76 -13.29
C LYS A 14 13.04 -9.27 -13.35
N PHE A 15 11.80 -8.87 -13.04
CA PHE A 15 11.45 -7.47 -12.86
C PHE A 15 11.34 -7.18 -11.39
N TRP A 16 11.63 -5.95 -11.00
CA TRP A 16 11.58 -5.54 -9.61
C TRP A 16 10.24 -4.91 -9.31
N ARG A 17 9.67 -5.29 -8.18
CA ARG A 17 8.37 -4.81 -7.75
C ARG A 17 8.40 -4.49 -6.28
N TRP A 18 7.39 -3.75 -5.84
CA TRP A 18 7.20 -3.52 -4.42
C TRP A 18 5.81 -3.99 -4.03
N LYS A 19 5.68 -4.32 -2.77
CA LYS A 19 4.38 -4.63 -2.20
C LYS A 19 4.32 -4.10 -0.79
N LEU A 20 3.10 -3.76 -0.36
CA LEU A 20 2.85 -3.27 0.99
C LEU A 20 2.19 -4.39 1.75
N ILE A 21 2.78 -4.76 2.87
CA ILE A 21 2.33 -5.90 3.65
C ILE A 21 1.84 -5.41 5.00
N ALA A 22 0.64 -5.82 5.35
CA ALA A 22 0.05 -5.44 6.62
C ALA A 22 0.70 -6.23 7.76
N ALA A 23 0.43 -5.79 8.97
CA ALA A 23 1.02 -6.43 10.14
C ALA A 23 0.67 -7.90 10.24
N ASN A 24 -0.48 -8.30 9.71
CA ASN A 24 -0.88 -9.69 9.74
C ASN A 24 -0.30 -10.51 8.60
N GLY A 25 0.55 -9.91 7.78
CA GLY A 25 1.21 -10.62 6.69
C GLY A 25 0.49 -10.58 5.36
N GLU A 26 -0.67 -9.96 5.29
CA GLU A 26 -1.41 -9.91 4.05
C GLU A 26 -0.95 -8.78 3.17
N ILE A 27 -0.98 -9.00 1.86
CA ILE A 27 -0.60 -7.97 0.90
C ILE A 27 -1.76 -7.01 0.74
N VAL A 28 -1.50 -5.73 1.02
CA VAL A 28 -2.52 -4.70 0.94
C VAL A 28 -2.47 -3.94 -0.37
N ALA A 29 -1.29 -3.87 -0.96
CA ALA A 29 -1.12 -3.13 -2.21
C ALA A 29 0.12 -3.62 -2.91
N GLN A 30 0.19 -3.41 -4.22
CA GLN A 30 1.35 -3.78 -5.02
C GLN A 30 1.58 -2.73 -6.07
N GLY A 31 2.84 -2.60 -6.49
CA GLY A 31 3.20 -1.66 -7.52
C GLY A 31 3.51 -2.34 -8.84
N GLU A 32 3.83 -1.52 -9.82
CA GLU A 32 4.15 -1.99 -11.16
C GLU A 32 5.56 -2.55 -11.18
N SER A 33 5.87 -3.26 -12.27
CA SER A 33 7.21 -3.81 -12.44
C SER A 33 8.18 -2.76 -12.93
N HIS A 34 9.43 -2.91 -12.54
CA HIS A 34 10.51 -2.03 -12.95
C HIS A 34 11.68 -2.90 -13.36
N THR A 35 12.48 -2.41 -14.30
CA THR A 35 13.64 -3.18 -14.73
C THR A 35 14.79 -3.08 -13.74
N ARG A 36 14.81 -2.06 -12.91
CA ARG A 36 15.91 -1.86 -11.97
C ARG A 36 15.39 -1.83 -10.55
N ARG A 37 16.21 -2.39 -9.65
CA ARG A 37 15.86 -2.40 -8.24
C ARG A 37 15.66 -0.99 -7.70
N ASN A 38 16.55 -0.08 -8.06
CA ASN A 38 16.46 1.29 -7.53
C ASN A 38 15.18 1.99 -7.94
N ASP A 39 14.68 1.68 -9.12
CA ASP A 39 13.42 2.29 -9.57
C ASP A 39 12.26 1.78 -8.73
N ALA A 40 12.27 0.50 -8.39
CA ALA A 40 11.22 -0.04 -7.53
C ALA A 40 11.32 0.54 -6.12
N VAL A 41 12.53 0.72 -5.62
CA VAL A 41 12.72 1.33 -4.31
C VAL A 41 12.21 2.75 -4.30
N ARG A 42 12.52 3.51 -5.35
CA ARG A 42 12.02 4.88 -5.44
C ARG A 42 10.51 4.93 -5.51
N ALA A 43 9.93 4.01 -6.27
CA ALA A 43 8.48 3.96 -6.37
C ALA A 43 7.85 3.67 -5.02
N ALA A 44 8.41 2.74 -4.27
CA ALA A 44 7.90 2.42 -2.95
C ALA A 44 8.01 3.63 -2.02
N CYS A 45 9.14 4.32 -2.06
CA CYS A 45 9.34 5.51 -1.23
C CYS A 45 8.33 6.59 -1.59
N ALA A 46 8.11 6.79 -2.89
CA ALA A 46 7.16 7.81 -3.33
C ALA A 46 5.75 7.49 -2.86
N VAL A 47 5.36 6.23 -2.96
CA VAL A 47 4.03 5.84 -2.50
C VAL A 47 3.90 6.06 -1.00
N ARG A 48 4.92 5.67 -0.24
CA ARG A 48 4.90 5.84 1.20
C ARG A 48 4.69 7.30 1.58
N GLU A 49 5.39 8.20 0.89
CA GLU A 49 5.29 9.62 1.20
C GLU A 49 3.96 10.19 0.76
N GLN A 50 3.48 9.75 -0.39
CA GLN A 50 2.25 10.31 -0.93
C GLN A 50 1.03 9.87 -0.15
N VAL A 51 1.01 8.63 0.32
CA VAL A 51 -0.17 8.15 1.01
C VAL A 51 -0.27 8.61 2.45
N ALA A 52 0.83 9.14 3.00
CA ALA A 52 0.80 9.57 4.40
C ALA A 52 -0.29 10.59 4.65
N GLY A 53 -0.55 11.47 3.69
CA GLY A 53 -1.58 12.46 3.85
C GLY A 53 -2.77 12.25 2.93
N ALA A 54 -2.89 11.07 2.35
CA ALA A 54 -3.93 10.83 1.37
C ALA A 54 -5.30 10.81 2.02
N ARG A 55 -6.27 11.41 1.33
CA ARG A 55 -7.64 11.40 1.80
C ARG A 55 -8.39 10.27 1.16
N ILE A 56 -9.41 9.80 1.84
CA ILE A 56 -10.27 8.75 1.32
C ILE A 56 -11.55 9.40 0.84
N VAL A 57 -11.85 9.21 -0.43
CA VAL A 57 -13.04 9.79 -1.03
C VAL A 57 -13.78 8.71 -1.80
N MET A 58 -15.05 8.96 -2.04
CA MET A 58 -15.84 8.07 -2.88
C MET A 58 -15.51 8.34 -4.34
N ALA A 59 -15.70 7.34 -5.18
CA ALA A 59 -15.39 7.48 -6.59
C ALA A 59 -16.19 8.59 -7.27
N ASN A 60 -17.38 8.90 -6.75
CA ASN A 60 -18.22 9.94 -7.33
C ASN A 60 -17.80 11.34 -6.86
N GLY A 61 -16.71 11.44 -6.11
CA GLY A 61 -16.22 12.72 -5.67
C GLY A 61 -16.79 13.23 -4.37
N LEU A 62 -17.78 12.53 -3.83
CA LEU A 62 -18.36 12.92 -2.56
C LEU A 62 -17.51 12.45 -1.40
N PRO A 63 -17.54 13.15 -0.28
CA PRO A 63 -16.78 12.70 0.88
C PRO A 63 -17.39 11.44 1.46
N LEU A 64 -16.59 10.72 2.21
CA LEU A 64 -17.08 9.53 2.90
C LEU A 64 -18.14 9.93 3.90
N PRO A 65 -19.06 9.01 4.18
CA PRO A 65 -20.01 9.24 5.26
C PRO A 65 -19.26 9.42 6.57
N ARG A 66 -19.94 10.06 7.51
CA ARG A 66 -19.30 10.29 8.77
C ARG A 66 -18.86 9.04 9.45
N ALA A 67 -17.70 9.16 10.08
CA ALA A 67 -17.15 8.04 10.86
C ALA A 67 -18.07 7.72 12.00
N PRO A 68 -17.98 6.56 12.61
CA PRO A 68 -16.85 5.62 12.49
C PRO A 68 -17.22 4.24 12.00
N TRP A 69 -18.15 4.08 11.08
CA TRP A 69 -18.57 2.74 10.70
C TRP A 69 -17.38 1.91 10.18
N TRP A 70 -16.44 2.52 9.47
CA TRP A 70 -15.32 1.77 8.92
C TRP A 70 -14.32 1.35 10.00
N ARG A 71 -14.29 2.06 11.13
CA ARG A 71 -13.36 1.69 12.17
C ARG A 71 -13.69 0.34 12.77
N ARG A 72 -14.96 0.06 12.86
CA ARG A 72 -15.35 -1.23 13.39
C ARG A 72 -15.00 -2.34 12.45
N VAL A 73 -15.19 -2.09 11.17
CA VAL A 73 -14.89 -3.11 10.18
C VAL A 73 -13.43 -3.46 10.17
N GLY A 74 -12.60 -2.48 10.27
CA GLY A 74 -11.17 -2.72 10.18
C GLY A 74 -10.60 -3.46 11.35
N ARG A 75 -11.32 -3.48 12.48
CA ARG A 75 -10.79 -4.10 13.63
C ARG A 75 -11.25 -5.48 13.79
N GLY A 76 -11.93 -5.89 13.02
CA GLY A 76 -12.45 -7.15 13.17
C GLY A 76 -11.82 -8.14 13.92
N LYS A 77 -11.61 -8.26 14.28
CA LYS A 77 -11.13 -9.21 14.74
C LYS A 77 -10.74 -9.44 15.37
#